data_873b0629155e621d167617641ac94789
#
_entry.id   873b0629155e621d167617641ac94789
#
_cell.length_a   1.000
_cell.length_b   1.000
_cell.length_c   1.000
_cell.angle_alpha   90.00
_cell.angle_beta   90.00
_cell.angle_gamma   90.00
#
_symmetry.space_group_name_H-M   'P 1'
#
loop_
_entity.id
_entity.type
_entity.pdbx_description
1 polymer ?
#
loop_
_entity_poly.entity_id
_entity_poly.type
_entity_poly.pdbx_seq_one_letter_code
_entity_poly.pdbx_strand_id
1 'polypeptide(L)'
;MGFSRISSLQQRLIMQSIPDAALVSESGSTLAAPQAKPGDLLDYVSSSRLPTPWAVFQIHVFVERSNQKEHVLLTLGDVADGEPVLARVHSECLTGDALFSLRCDCGPQLQLALERIATAGRGALMYLRQEGRGIGLVNKIRAYNLQDQGADTVEANEKLGFPADMRRYDICKDMLSHVGIQKLRLMTNNPRKVKTLQEIGIDVVERVPHQIEGNPFNASYLNTKRLRLGHWLETDE
;
A
#
# COMPACT_ATOMS: atom_id res chain seq x y z
N MET A 1 22.15 4.94 -11.02
CA MET A 1 21.53 5.03 -11.73
C MET A 1 20.27 5.70 -11.35
N GLY A 2 19.63 6.36 -12.27
CA GLY A 2 18.86 7.53 -11.99
C GLY A 2 17.55 7.30 -11.28
N PHE A 3 17.40 7.89 -10.11
CA PHE A 3 16.09 8.32 -9.66
C PHE A 3 15.54 9.24 -10.75
N SER A 4 14.47 8.85 -11.40
CA SER A 4 13.74 9.73 -12.32
C SER A 4 13.29 10.93 -11.48
N ARG A 5 14.09 11.99 -11.50
CA ARG A 5 13.69 13.27 -10.91
C ARG A 5 12.51 13.74 -11.74
N ILE A 6 11.35 13.82 -11.14
CA ILE A 6 10.24 14.56 -11.71
C ILE A 6 10.83 15.90 -12.16
N SER A 7 10.75 16.19 -13.45
CA SER A 7 11.35 17.42 -13.98
C SER A 7 10.74 18.61 -13.27
N SER A 8 11.52 19.67 -13.10
CA SER A 8 11.02 20.94 -12.53
C SER A 8 9.80 21.48 -13.29
N LEU A 9 9.64 21.09 -14.55
CA LEU A 9 8.48 21.39 -15.38
C LEU A 9 7.22 20.63 -14.93
N GLN A 10 7.34 19.36 -14.61
CA GLN A 10 6.22 18.54 -14.08
C GLN A 10 5.78 19.02 -12.70
N GLN A 11 6.73 19.39 -11.84
CA GLN A 11 6.40 19.99 -10.54
C GLN A 11 5.67 21.32 -10.69
N ARG A 12 6.06 22.17 -11.64
CA ARG A 12 5.38 23.44 -11.94
C ARG A 12 3.98 23.23 -12.54
N LEU A 13 3.81 22.24 -13.41
CA LEU A 13 2.49 21.91 -13.99
C LEU A 13 1.51 21.41 -12.92
N ILE A 14 1.97 20.58 -11.98
CA ILE A 14 1.16 20.10 -10.84
C ILE A 14 0.78 21.29 -9.93
N MET A 15 1.71 22.21 -9.67
CA MET A 15 1.43 23.41 -8.87
C MET A 15 0.50 24.40 -9.58
N GLN A 16 0.53 24.49 -10.90
CA GLN A 16 -0.34 25.37 -11.70
C GLN A 16 -1.75 24.79 -11.91
N SER A 17 -1.94 23.48 -11.76
CA SER A 17 -3.25 22.83 -11.85
C SER A 17 -4.05 22.85 -10.56
N ILE A 18 -3.53 23.45 -9.47
CA ILE A 18 -4.27 23.66 -8.22
C ILE A 18 -5.00 25.01 -8.37
N PRO A 19 -6.33 25.05 -8.54
CA PRO A 19 -7.05 26.32 -8.60
C PRO A 19 -6.89 27.05 -7.25
N ASP A 20 -6.46 28.30 -7.27
CA ASP A 20 -6.37 29.18 -6.09
C ASP A 20 -7.70 29.37 -5.34
N ALA A 21 -8.81 29.02 -5.97
CA ALA A 21 -10.16 29.13 -5.40
C ALA A 21 -10.55 28.06 -4.39
N ALA A 22 -9.66 27.13 -4.03
CA ALA A 22 -9.96 26.05 -3.06
C ALA A 22 -9.49 26.33 -1.63
N LEU A 23 -8.99 27.52 -1.36
CA LEU A 23 -8.78 28.03 0.00
C LEU A 23 -10.02 28.79 0.41
N VAL A 24 -10.77 28.19 1.35
CA VAL A 24 -11.90 28.79 2.11
C VAL A 24 -13.22 28.88 1.36
N SER A 25 -14.06 27.86 1.47
CA SER A 25 -15.46 28.05 1.81
C SER A 25 -15.71 27.37 3.15
N GLU A 26 -15.66 28.15 4.22
CA GLU A 26 -16.27 27.77 5.48
C GLU A 26 -17.80 27.74 5.30
N SER A 27 -18.31 26.60 4.85
CA SER A 27 -19.67 26.20 5.16
C SER A 27 -19.55 25.03 6.11
N GLY A 28 -19.74 25.32 7.41
CA GLY A 28 -19.78 24.34 8.48
C GLY A 28 -20.93 23.36 8.33
N SER A 29 -20.81 22.44 7.41
CA SER A 29 -21.48 21.16 7.45
C SER A 29 -20.54 20.20 8.14
N THR A 30 -20.72 20.00 9.43
CA THR A 30 -20.22 18.83 10.15
C THR A 30 -20.87 17.62 9.47
N LEU A 31 -20.21 17.09 8.43
CA LEU A 31 -20.58 15.78 7.92
C LEU A 31 -20.36 14.82 9.09
N ALA A 32 -21.48 14.40 9.70
CA ALA A 32 -21.43 13.35 10.71
C ALA A 32 -20.66 12.17 10.08
N ALA A 33 -19.57 11.75 10.73
CA ALA A 33 -18.82 10.60 10.29
C ALA A 33 -19.81 9.45 10.10
N PRO A 34 -19.79 8.72 8.97
CA PRO A 34 -20.68 7.60 8.76
C PRO A 34 -20.51 6.65 9.94
N GLN A 35 -21.62 6.37 10.64
CA GLN A 35 -21.58 5.46 11.79
C GLN A 35 -21.20 4.07 11.28
N ALA A 36 -20.19 3.47 11.92
CA ALA A 36 -19.76 2.11 11.64
C ALA A 36 -20.94 1.13 11.80
N LYS A 37 -21.09 0.22 10.84
CA LYS A 37 -22.11 -0.82 10.90
C LYS A 37 -21.68 -1.94 11.86
N PRO A 38 -22.61 -2.63 12.53
CA PRO A 38 -22.27 -3.84 13.25
C PRO A 38 -21.59 -4.85 12.33
N GLY A 39 -20.37 -5.32 12.73
CA GLY A 39 -19.55 -6.23 11.92
C GLY A 39 -18.37 -5.58 11.19
N ASP A 40 -18.30 -4.25 11.09
CA ASP A 40 -17.14 -3.57 10.53
C ASP A 40 -15.93 -3.72 11.47
N LEU A 41 -14.75 -3.95 10.90
CA LEU A 41 -13.49 -4.07 11.63
C LEU A 41 -12.84 -2.71 11.88
N LEU A 42 -13.20 -1.72 11.05
CA LEU A 42 -12.64 -0.39 11.02
C LEU A 42 -13.68 0.67 11.38
N ASP A 43 -13.24 1.70 12.10
CA ASP A 43 -13.93 2.96 12.23
C ASP A 43 -13.33 3.97 11.25
N TYR A 44 -14.17 4.55 10.37
CA TYR A 44 -13.76 5.69 9.55
C TYR A 44 -13.63 6.93 10.42
N VAL A 45 -12.56 7.69 10.24
CA VAL A 45 -12.27 8.88 11.06
C VAL A 45 -12.50 10.15 10.26
N SER A 46 -11.76 10.32 9.15
CA SER A 46 -11.80 11.55 8.36
C SER A 46 -11.15 11.37 7.00
N SER A 47 -11.35 12.35 6.13
CA SER A 47 -10.63 12.44 4.87
C SER A 47 -10.19 13.87 4.58
N SER A 48 -9.15 14.01 3.75
CA SER A 48 -8.62 15.28 3.31
C SER A 48 -7.92 15.15 1.95
N ARG A 49 -7.63 16.27 1.32
CA ARG A 49 -6.77 16.30 0.13
C ARG A 49 -5.32 16.12 0.54
N LEU A 50 -4.59 15.30 -0.22
CA LEU A 50 -3.17 15.04 -0.01
C LEU A 50 -2.40 15.33 -1.31
N PRO A 51 -1.81 16.52 -1.45
CA PRO A 51 -0.88 16.81 -2.55
C PRO A 51 0.37 15.92 -2.45
N THR A 52 0.71 15.26 -3.56
CA THR A 52 1.91 14.44 -3.68
C THR A 52 2.67 14.85 -4.95
N PRO A 53 3.91 14.37 -5.16
CA PRO A 53 4.63 14.63 -6.40
C PRO A 53 3.92 14.12 -7.67
N TRP A 54 2.99 13.18 -7.55
CA TRP A 54 2.33 12.54 -8.70
C TRP A 54 0.93 13.09 -8.97
N ALA A 55 0.15 13.36 -7.91
CA ALA A 55 -1.22 13.87 -8.01
C ALA A 55 -1.71 14.39 -6.66
N VAL A 56 -2.87 15.06 -6.65
CA VAL A 56 -3.60 15.38 -5.41
C VAL A 56 -4.58 14.24 -5.13
N PHE A 57 -4.21 13.35 -4.23
CA PHE A 57 -5.07 12.25 -3.79
C PHE A 57 -6.08 12.72 -2.74
N GLN A 58 -7.17 11.98 -2.59
CA GLN A 58 -7.99 12.02 -1.39
C GLN A 58 -7.44 10.97 -0.41
N ILE A 59 -7.03 11.39 0.80
CA ILE A 59 -6.62 10.50 1.88
C ILE A 59 -7.81 10.24 2.80
N HIS A 60 -8.07 8.99 3.13
CA HIS A 60 -9.06 8.52 4.09
C HIS A 60 -8.35 7.78 5.22
N VAL A 61 -8.69 8.06 6.46
CA VAL A 61 -8.09 7.44 7.64
C VAL A 61 -9.13 6.59 8.36
N PHE A 62 -8.70 5.39 8.73
CA PHE A 62 -9.48 4.40 9.46
C PHE A 62 -8.72 3.92 10.69
N VAL A 63 -9.42 3.62 11.77
CA VAL A 63 -8.84 3.01 12.98
C VAL A 63 -9.36 1.59 13.14
N GLU A 64 -8.46 0.64 13.28
CA GLU A 64 -8.81 -0.76 13.55
C GLU A 64 -9.25 -0.94 14.99
N ARG A 65 -10.49 -1.39 15.19
CA ARG A 65 -11.11 -1.52 16.53
C ARG A 65 -10.36 -2.44 17.45
N SER A 66 -9.76 -3.51 16.92
CA SER A 66 -9.12 -4.56 17.67
C SER A 66 -7.79 -4.15 18.32
N ASN A 67 -7.08 -3.17 17.74
CA ASN A 67 -5.70 -2.84 18.14
C ASN A 67 -5.34 -1.35 18.01
N GLN A 68 -6.32 -0.51 17.63
CA GLN A 68 -6.21 0.95 17.48
C GLN A 68 -5.13 1.37 16.45
N LYS A 69 -4.79 0.52 15.50
CA LYS A 69 -3.92 0.90 14.40
C LYS A 69 -4.65 1.75 13.38
N GLU A 70 -3.98 2.77 12.91
CA GLU A 70 -4.48 3.68 11.87
C GLU A 70 -4.10 3.16 10.49
N HIS A 71 -5.08 2.93 9.63
CA HIS A 71 -4.88 2.53 8.24
C HIS A 71 -5.28 3.65 7.30
N VAL A 72 -4.66 3.69 6.14
CA VAL A 72 -4.87 4.77 5.16
C VAL A 72 -5.35 4.19 3.84
N LEU A 73 -6.35 4.84 3.24
CA LEU A 73 -6.74 4.64 1.85
C LEU A 73 -6.53 5.94 1.09
N LEU A 74 -5.76 5.89 0.01
CA LEU A 74 -5.66 6.97 -0.96
C LEU A 74 -6.56 6.64 -2.15
N THR A 75 -7.34 7.62 -2.63
CA THR A 75 -8.12 7.50 -3.86
C THR A 75 -7.81 8.65 -4.80
N LEU A 76 -7.93 8.39 -6.10
CA LEU A 76 -7.81 9.38 -7.17
C LEU A 76 -8.93 9.14 -8.19
N GLY A 77 -9.56 10.21 -8.67
CA GLY A 77 -10.66 10.15 -9.62
C GLY A 77 -11.95 9.56 -9.03
N ASP A 78 -12.95 9.32 -9.88
CA ASP A 78 -14.18 8.64 -9.47
C ASP A 78 -13.93 7.13 -9.40
N VAL A 79 -14.01 6.57 -8.19
CA VAL A 79 -13.77 5.14 -7.93
C VAL A 79 -15.05 4.37 -7.59
N ALA A 80 -16.20 5.06 -7.55
CA ALA A 80 -17.49 4.48 -7.14
C ALA A 80 -18.42 4.14 -8.32
N ASP A 81 -17.97 4.31 -9.56
CA ASP A 81 -18.75 4.12 -10.80
C ASP A 81 -19.06 2.64 -11.16
N GLY A 82 -18.57 1.69 -10.35
CA GLY A 82 -18.77 0.24 -10.56
C GLY A 82 -17.76 -0.41 -11.52
N GLU A 83 -16.93 0.39 -12.20
CA GLU A 83 -15.88 -0.13 -13.08
C GLU A 83 -14.64 -0.59 -12.29
N PRO A 84 -13.86 -1.55 -12.82
CA PRO A 84 -12.66 -2.04 -12.15
C PRO A 84 -11.65 -0.94 -11.84
N VAL A 85 -11.21 -0.83 -10.59
CA VAL A 85 -10.28 0.19 -10.10
C VAL A 85 -8.86 -0.35 -10.04
N LEU A 86 -7.89 0.38 -10.62
CA LEU A 86 -6.47 0.08 -10.44
C LEU A 86 -6.10 0.29 -8.97
N ALA A 87 -5.70 -0.79 -8.28
CA ALA A 87 -5.49 -0.72 -6.85
C ALA A 87 -4.21 -1.40 -6.37
N ARG A 88 -3.66 -0.90 -5.28
CA ARG A 88 -2.53 -1.49 -4.55
C ARG A 88 -2.90 -1.69 -3.08
N VAL A 89 -2.63 -2.87 -2.55
CA VAL A 89 -2.55 -3.10 -1.10
C VAL A 89 -1.08 -3.08 -0.71
N HIS A 90 -0.67 -2.06 0.02
CA HIS A 90 0.70 -1.88 0.52
C HIS A 90 0.72 -2.10 2.02
N SER A 91 1.55 -2.99 2.51
CA SER A 91 1.81 -3.14 3.96
C SER A 91 3.01 -2.30 4.33
N GLU A 92 2.86 -1.50 5.38
CA GLU A 92 3.87 -0.59 5.92
C GLU A 92 5.26 -1.23 5.98
N CYS A 93 6.25 -0.46 5.58
CA CYS A 93 7.66 -0.78 5.72
C CYS A 93 8.43 0.52 5.99
N LEU A 94 8.49 0.96 7.25
CA LEU A 94 9.14 2.22 7.64
C LEU A 94 10.53 2.38 7.02
N THR A 95 11.33 1.31 7.05
CA THR A 95 12.69 1.36 6.53
C THR A 95 12.74 1.56 5.02
N GLY A 96 11.83 0.95 4.25
CA GLY A 96 11.76 1.10 2.79
C GLY A 96 10.99 2.34 2.35
N ASP A 97 9.85 2.60 2.98
CA ASP A 97 8.91 3.65 2.55
C ASP A 97 9.38 5.05 2.92
N ALA A 98 10.00 5.22 4.12
CA ALA A 98 10.37 6.51 4.67
C ALA A 98 11.89 6.71 4.84
N LEU A 99 12.66 5.63 5.10
CA LEU A 99 14.10 5.70 5.32
C LEU A 99 14.91 5.26 4.10
N PHE A 100 14.25 4.96 2.97
CA PHE A 100 14.87 4.63 1.68
C PHE A 100 15.87 3.46 1.74
N SER A 101 15.61 2.47 2.61
CA SER A 101 16.45 1.29 2.74
C SER A 101 16.52 0.49 1.43
N LEU A 102 17.74 0.11 1.04
CA LEU A 102 17.98 -0.75 -0.13
C LEU A 102 17.80 -2.25 0.17
N ARG A 103 17.56 -2.64 1.43
CA ARG A 103 17.37 -4.05 1.83
C ARG A 103 16.06 -4.66 1.30
N CYS A 104 15.11 -3.84 0.85
CA CYS A 104 13.83 -4.29 0.31
C CYS A 104 13.43 -3.44 -0.90
N ASP A 105 12.37 -3.86 -1.56
CA ASP A 105 11.76 -3.18 -2.70
C ASP A 105 10.51 -2.34 -2.32
N CYS A 106 10.20 -2.17 -1.02
CA CYS A 106 8.94 -1.60 -0.56
C CYS A 106 8.76 -0.13 -0.99
N GLY A 107 9.74 0.73 -0.70
CA GLY A 107 9.67 2.15 -1.06
C GLY A 107 9.48 2.38 -2.57
N PRO A 108 10.34 1.82 -3.44
CA PRO A 108 10.14 1.89 -4.88
C PRO A 108 8.80 1.31 -5.35
N GLN A 109 8.30 0.23 -4.74
CA GLN A 109 6.97 -0.30 -5.05
C GLN A 109 5.85 0.69 -4.68
N LEU A 110 5.96 1.37 -3.54
CA LEU A 110 4.99 2.38 -3.13
C LEU A 110 4.97 3.55 -4.13
N GLN A 111 6.14 4.06 -4.49
CA GLN A 111 6.29 5.14 -5.46
C GLN A 111 5.71 4.78 -6.83
N LEU A 112 6.08 3.61 -7.37
CA LEU A 112 5.56 3.12 -8.66
C LEU A 112 4.03 2.94 -8.63
N ALA A 113 3.45 2.52 -7.50
CA ALA A 113 2.00 2.38 -7.38
C ALA A 113 1.29 3.74 -7.46
N LEU A 114 1.80 4.76 -6.75
CA LEU A 114 1.26 6.12 -6.79
C LEU A 114 1.40 6.74 -8.19
N GLU A 115 2.55 6.56 -8.85
CA GLU A 115 2.79 7.02 -10.21
C GLU A 115 1.82 6.38 -11.22
N ARG A 116 1.62 5.05 -11.15
CA ARG A 116 0.69 4.34 -12.05
C ARG A 116 -0.75 4.77 -11.84
N ILE A 117 -1.18 4.98 -10.59
CA ILE A 117 -2.52 5.48 -10.29
C ILE A 117 -2.69 6.91 -10.83
N ALA A 118 -1.68 7.77 -10.64
CA ALA A 118 -1.72 9.13 -11.16
C ALA A 118 -1.76 9.17 -12.69
N THR A 119 -0.96 8.33 -13.35
CA THR A 119 -0.95 8.20 -14.82
C THR A 119 -2.29 7.68 -15.36
N ALA A 120 -2.93 6.75 -14.65
CA ALA A 120 -4.25 6.27 -15.00
C ALA A 120 -5.38 7.29 -14.72
N GLY A 121 -5.10 8.36 -13.97
CA GLY A 121 -6.07 9.36 -13.54
C GLY A 121 -7.13 8.85 -12.56
N ARG A 122 -7.11 7.55 -12.23
CA ARG A 122 -8.09 6.87 -11.39
C ARG A 122 -7.49 5.65 -10.71
N GLY A 123 -7.71 5.51 -9.39
CA GLY A 123 -7.21 4.36 -8.66
C GLY A 123 -7.25 4.50 -7.16
N ALA A 124 -6.78 3.45 -6.46
CA ALA A 124 -6.77 3.39 -5.00
C ALA A 124 -5.50 2.73 -4.46
N LEU A 125 -4.99 3.22 -3.32
CA LEU A 125 -3.89 2.60 -2.59
C LEU A 125 -4.27 2.44 -1.13
N MET A 126 -4.36 1.19 -0.67
CA MET A 126 -4.57 0.84 0.74
C MET A 126 -3.20 0.68 1.40
N TYR A 127 -2.89 1.55 2.36
CA TYR A 127 -1.67 1.49 3.16
C TYR A 127 -1.99 0.93 4.55
N LEU A 128 -1.56 -0.32 4.78
CA LEU A 128 -1.89 -1.06 5.99
C LEU A 128 -0.74 -1.02 6.99
N ARG A 129 -1.01 -0.57 8.22
CA ARG A 129 -0.05 -0.47 9.32
C ARG A 129 0.30 -1.85 9.89
N GLN A 130 0.99 -2.66 9.08
CA GLN A 130 1.38 -4.06 9.37
C GLN A 130 2.87 -4.27 9.12
N GLU A 131 3.70 -3.48 9.83
CA GLU A 131 5.15 -3.51 9.74
C GLU A 131 5.73 -4.91 9.98
N GLY A 132 6.79 -5.24 9.22
CA GLY A 132 7.50 -6.51 9.38
C GLY A 132 6.64 -7.74 9.11
N ARG A 133 5.68 -7.67 8.17
CA ARG A 133 4.68 -8.74 7.94
C ARG A 133 3.80 -9.01 9.18
N GLY A 134 3.53 -7.99 9.97
CA GLY A 134 2.68 -8.06 11.16
C GLY A 134 3.41 -8.25 12.48
N ILE A 135 4.73 -8.52 12.49
CA ILE A 135 5.52 -8.69 13.72
C ILE A 135 5.99 -7.39 14.35
N GLY A 136 5.80 -6.26 13.67
CA GLY A 136 6.19 -4.93 14.12
C GLY A 136 7.66 -4.58 13.85
N LEU A 137 7.98 -3.28 14.03
CA LEU A 137 9.30 -2.74 13.70
C LEU A 137 10.42 -3.36 14.56
N VAL A 138 10.19 -3.50 15.86
CA VAL A 138 11.21 -4.03 16.79
C VAL A 138 11.65 -5.43 16.37
N ASN A 139 10.70 -6.33 16.11
CA ASN A 139 11.03 -7.70 15.72
C ASN A 139 11.57 -7.77 14.29
N LYS A 140 11.15 -6.87 13.40
CA LYS A 140 11.76 -6.73 12.07
C LYS A 140 13.26 -6.39 12.16
N ILE A 141 13.67 -5.48 13.06
CA ILE A 141 15.08 -5.15 13.23
C ILE A 141 15.85 -6.30 13.86
N ARG A 142 15.23 -7.05 14.80
CA ARG A 142 15.83 -8.29 15.31
C ARG A 142 16.01 -9.34 14.20
N ALA A 143 15.02 -9.47 13.30
CA ALA A 143 15.15 -10.35 12.14
C ALA A 143 16.26 -9.89 11.19
N TYR A 144 16.42 -8.59 10.97
CA TYR A 144 17.55 -8.05 10.19
C TYR A 144 18.91 -8.44 10.79
N ASN A 145 19.06 -8.37 12.12
CA ASN A 145 20.28 -8.80 12.80
C ASN A 145 20.56 -10.31 12.57
N LEU A 146 19.53 -11.16 12.64
CA LEU A 146 19.67 -12.59 12.31
C LEU A 146 20.02 -12.83 10.85
N GLN A 147 19.50 -12.02 9.93
CA GLN A 147 19.85 -12.08 8.52
C GLN A 147 21.31 -11.66 8.25
N ASP A 148 21.82 -10.68 8.98
CA ASP A 148 23.24 -10.28 8.93
C ASP A 148 24.18 -11.41 9.41
N GLN A 149 23.64 -12.36 10.19
CA GLN A 149 24.32 -13.57 10.65
C GLN A 149 24.08 -14.79 9.74
N GLY A 150 23.41 -14.60 8.58
CA GLY A 150 23.23 -15.62 7.54
C GLY A 150 21.88 -16.32 7.50
N ALA A 151 20.91 -15.96 8.36
CA ALA A 151 19.55 -16.49 8.26
C ALA A 151 18.80 -15.88 7.05
N ASP A 152 17.90 -16.64 6.41
CA ASP A 152 16.97 -16.06 5.47
C ASP A 152 15.78 -15.37 6.19
N THR A 153 14.90 -14.69 5.42
CA THR A 153 13.77 -13.93 6.01
C THR A 153 12.77 -14.85 6.74
N VAL A 154 12.56 -16.05 6.25
CA VAL A 154 11.62 -17.03 6.87
C VAL A 154 12.24 -17.59 8.14
N GLU A 155 13.49 -18.07 8.06
CA GLU A 155 14.24 -18.59 9.20
C GLU A 155 14.40 -17.57 10.32
N ALA A 156 14.65 -16.29 9.98
CA ALA A 156 14.78 -15.23 10.96
C ALA A 156 13.46 -15.02 11.73
N ASN A 157 12.31 -15.07 11.05
CA ASN A 157 11.01 -14.98 11.73
C ASN A 157 10.72 -16.19 12.61
N GLU A 158 11.00 -17.40 12.12
CA GLU A 158 10.83 -18.65 12.87
C GLU A 158 11.70 -18.69 14.13
N LYS A 159 12.98 -18.26 14.03
CA LYS A 159 13.87 -18.15 15.20
C LYS A 159 13.38 -17.15 16.25
N LEU A 160 12.59 -16.16 15.85
CA LEU A 160 11.94 -15.20 16.75
C LEU A 160 10.57 -15.71 17.27
N GLY A 161 10.14 -16.92 16.88
CA GLY A 161 8.86 -17.51 17.31
C GLY A 161 7.64 -17.02 16.52
N PHE A 162 7.83 -16.39 15.35
CA PHE A 162 6.75 -15.91 14.52
C PHE A 162 6.57 -16.76 13.25
N PRO A 163 5.33 -16.93 12.76
CA PRO A 163 5.09 -17.47 11.44
C PRO A 163 5.68 -16.54 10.35
N ALA A 164 5.90 -17.07 9.16
CA ALA A 164 6.49 -16.36 8.03
C ALA A 164 5.70 -15.10 7.62
N ASP A 165 4.39 -15.06 7.84
CA ASP A 165 3.52 -13.95 7.47
C ASP A 165 2.26 -13.90 8.34
N MET A 166 2.12 -12.85 9.15
CA MET A 166 0.98 -12.59 10.03
C MET A 166 0.04 -11.49 9.49
N ARG A 167 0.24 -11.04 8.24
CA ARG A 167 -0.60 -9.97 7.69
C ARG A 167 -2.03 -10.42 7.49
N ARG A 168 -2.94 -9.49 7.78
CA ARG A 168 -4.38 -9.63 7.58
C ARG A 168 -4.83 -8.66 6.48
N TYR A 169 -5.80 -9.09 5.69
CA TYR A 169 -6.34 -8.29 4.58
C TYR A 169 -7.85 -8.10 4.67
N ASP A 170 -8.51 -8.68 5.67
CA ASP A 170 -9.95 -8.57 5.93
C ASP A 170 -10.42 -7.12 6.05
N ILE A 171 -9.61 -6.25 6.66
CA ILE A 171 -9.86 -4.81 6.78
C ILE A 171 -9.96 -4.09 5.42
N CYS A 172 -9.37 -4.64 4.35
CA CYS A 172 -9.46 -4.03 3.02
C CYS A 172 -10.91 -3.93 2.52
N LYS A 173 -11.78 -4.87 2.94
CA LYS A 173 -13.18 -4.89 2.54
C LYS A 173 -13.93 -3.66 3.06
N ASP A 174 -13.72 -3.30 4.31
CA ASP A 174 -14.35 -2.13 4.92
C ASP A 174 -13.88 -0.84 4.24
N MET A 175 -12.56 -0.73 3.98
CA MET A 175 -11.96 0.42 3.31
C MET A 175 -12.54 0.61 1.89
N LEU A 176 -12.62 -0.45 1.11
CA LEU A 176 -13.15 -0.42 -0.26
C LEU A 176 -14.63 -0.13 -0.28
N SER A 177 -15.40 -0.75 0.62
CA SER A 177 -16.85 -0.53 0.73
C SER A 177 -17.17 0.92 1.10
N HIS A 178 -16.35 1.55 1.95
CA HIS A 178 -16.54 2.94 2.37
C HIS A 178 -16.50 3.92 1.19
N VAL A 179 -15.63 3.67 0.19
CA VAL A 179 -15.50 4.54 -1.00
C VAL A 179 -16.22 3.98 -2.23
N GLY A 180 -17.04 2.91 -2.09
CA GLY A 180 -17.87 2.35 -3.17
C GLY A 180 -17.11 1.50 -4.19
N ILE A 181 -15.86 1.11 -3.93
CA ILE A 181 -15.07 0.25 -4.83
C ILE A 181 -15.58 -1.19 -4.74
N GLN A 182 -15.98 -1.78 -5.88
CA GLN A 182 -16.50 -3.14 -5.96
C GLN A 182 -15.53 -4.12 -6.63
N LYS A 183 -14.77 -3.67 -7.65
CA LYS A 183 -13.89 -4.50 -8.47
C LYS A 183 -12.49 -3.94 -8.52
N LEU A 184 -11.48 -4.81 -8.46
CA LEU A 184 -10.07 -4.41 -8.46
C LEU A 184 -9.31 -4.98 -9.65
N ARG A 185 -8.50 -4.11 -10.28
CA ARG A 185 -7.31 -4.48 -11.04
C ARG A 185 -6.11 -4.36 -10.09
N LEU A 186 -5.69 -5.47 -9.50
CA LEU A 186 -4.79 -5.46 -8.34
C LEU A 186 -3.32 -5.49 -8.74
N MET A 187 -2.57 -4.44 -8.44
CA MET A 187 -1.11 -4.37 -8.59
C MET A 187 -0.43 -5.25 -7.55
N THR A 188 0.00 -6.44 -7.93
CA THR A 188 0.70 -7.37 -7.04
C THR A 188 1.42 -8.47 -7.81
N ASN A 189 2.50 -8.99 -7.20
CA ASN A 189 3.16 -10.23 -7.64
C ASN A 189 3.00 -11.35 -6.58
N ASN A 190 2.21 -11.12 -5.52
CA ASN A 190 1.98 -12.10 -4.46
C ASN A 190 0.68 -12.87 -4.71
N PRO A 191 0.74 -14.18 -5.10
CA PRO A 191 -0.46 -14.99 -5.35
C PRO A 191 -1.34 -15.14 -4.11
N ARG A 192 -0.72 -15.26 -2.93
CA ARG A 192 -1.44 -15.35 -1.66
C ARG A 192 -2.31 -14.10 -1.41
N LYS A 193 -1.82 -12.91 -1.79
CA LYS A 193 -2.59 -11.68 -1.62
C LYS A 193 -3.85 -11.68 -2.49
N VAL A 194 -3.75 -12.12 -3.76
CA VAL A 194 -4.91 -12.25 -4.66
C VAL A 194 -5.93 -13.21 -4.04
N LYS A 195 -5.47 -14.42 -3.69
CA LYS A 195 -6.32 -15.47 -3.11
C LYS A 195 -7.03 -14.98 -1.85
N THR A 196 -6.30 -14.39 -0.89
CA THR A 196 -6.89 -13.93 0.37
C THR A 196 -7.93 -12.82 0.16
N LEU A 197 -7.69 -11.87 -0.76
CA LEU A 197 -8.66 -10.83 -1.06
C LEU A 197 -9.94 -11.41 -1.70
N GLN A 198 -9.81 -12.41 -2.58
CA GLN A 198 -10.97 -13.10 -3.16
C GLN A 198 -11.74 -13.91 -2.11
N GLU A 199 -11.06 -14.60 -1.20
CA GLU A 199 -11.67 -15.39 -0.11
C GLU A 199 -12.51 -14.53 0.83
N ILE A 200 -12.15 -13.27 1.05
CA ILE A 200 -12.94 -12.32 1.86
C ILE A 200 -14.01 -11.59 1.05
N GLY A 201 -14.21 -11.97 -0.21
CA GLY A 201 -15.28 -11.48 -1.08
C GLY A 201 -14.97 -10.15 -1.78
N ILE A 202 -13.69 -9.83 -2.00
CA ILE A 202 -13.27 -8.72 -2.87
C ILE A 202 -13.13 -9.26 -4.30
N ASP A 203 -13.80 -8.63 -5.26
CA ASP A 203 -13.74 -9.01 -6.66
C ASP A 203 -12.42 -8.51 -7.31
N VAL A 204 -11.43 -9.39 -7.42
CA VAL A 204 -10.16 -9.13 -8.11
C VAL A 204 -10.29 -9.66 -9.54
N VAL A 205 -10.67 -8.77 -10.46
CA VAL A 205 -10.92 -9.11 -11.88
C VAL A 205 -9.63 -9.25 -12.69
N GLU A 206 -8.55 -8.58 -12.27
CA GLU A 206 -7.26 -8.61 -12.96
C GLU A 206 -6.11 -8.50 -11.97
N ARG A 207 -5.07 -9.31 -12.16
CA ARG A 207 -3.76 -9.07 -11.55
C ARG A 207 -2.88 -8.23 -12.47
N VAL A 208 -2.43 -7.08 -12.00
CA VAL A 208 -1.48 -6.22 -12.70
C VAL A 208 -0.07 -6.48 -12.15
N PRO A 209 0.92 -6.86 -12.98
CA PRO A 209 2.30 -7.03 -12.54
C PRO A 209 2.85 -5.75 -11.89
N HIS A 210 3.60 -5.92 -10.79
CA HIS A 210 4.13 -4.79 -10.02
C HIS A 210 5.52 -5.13 -9.46
N GLN A 211 6.51 -5.14 -10.35
CA GLN A 211 7.89 -5.47 -10.07
C GLN A 211 8.78 -4.24 -10.17
N ILE A 212 9.77 -4.20 -9.31
CA ILE A 212 10.88 -3.23 -9.31
C ILE A 212 12.15 -4.01 -9.58
N GLU A 213 13.06 -3.44 -10.35
CA GLU A 213 14.38 -3.99 -10.56
C GLU A 213 15.10 -4.24 -9.23
N GLY A 214 15.81 -5.36 -9.16
CA GLY A 214 16.62 -5.71 -8.00
C GLY A 214 17.86 -4.82 -7.89
N ASN A 215 18.44 -4.82 -6.67
CA ASN A 215 19.73 -4.20 -6.42
C ASN A 215 20.60 -5.19 -5.62
N PRO A 216 21.94 -4.97 -5.53
CA PRO A 216 22.80 -5.91 -4.82
C PRO A 216 22.45 -6.15 -3.35
N PHE A 217 21.77 -5.21 -2.68
CA PHE A 217 21.41 -5.31 -1.27
C PHE A 217 20.11 -6.05 -1.03
N ASN A 218 19.20 -6.15 -2.05
CA ASN A 218 17.91 -6.83 -1.92
C ASN A 218 17.81 -8.12 -2.74
N ALA A 219 18.85 -8.51 -3.47
CA ALA A 219 18.83 -9.70 -4.33
C ALA A 219 18.45 -10.97 -3.55
N SER A 220 19.03 -11.20 -2.39
CA SER A 220 18.70 -12.33 -1.50
C SER A 220 17.25 -12.28 -1.02
N TYR A 221 16.75 -11.10 -0.66
CA TYR A 221 15.38 -10.89 -0.24
C TYR A 221 14.37 -11.18 -1.37
N LEU A 222 14.64 -10.72 -2.59
CA LEU A 222 13.80 -10.99 -3.75
C LEU A 222 13.82 -12.48 -4.12
N ASN A 223 14.98 -13.13 -4.02
CA ASN A 223 15.11 -14.57 -4.23
C ASN A 223 14.29 -15.38 -3.21
N THR A 224 14.32 -15.00 -1.93
CA THR A 224 13.46 -15.60 -0.89
C THR A 224 11.97 -15.41 -1.21
N LYS A 225 11.56 -14.23 -1.67
CA LYS A 225 10.19 -13.98 -2.13
C LYS A 225 9.78 -14.95 -3.25
N ARG A 226 10.67 -15.17 -4.23
CA ARG A 226 10.41 -16.05 -5.37
C ARG A 226 10.34 -17.50 -4.95
N LEU A 227 11.41 -17.99 -4.30
CA LEU A 227 11.59 -19.42 -4.03
C LEU A 227 10.79 -19.94 -2.84
N ARG A 228 10.72 -19.15 -1.75
CA ARG A 228 10.10 -19.59 -0.48
C ARG A 228 8.65 -19.12 -0.33
N LEU A 229 8.28 -18.01 -0.96
CA LEU A 229 6.97 -17.39 -0.83
C LEU A 229 6.12 -17.41 -2.11
N GLY A 230 6.65 -18.01 -3.20
CA GLY A 230 5.92 -18.23 -4.44
C GLY A 230 5.52 -16.96 -5.20
N HIS A 231 6.24 -15.84 -5.00
CA HIS A 231 5.96 -14.62 -5.74
C HIS A 231 6.25 -14.78 -7.23
N TRP A 232 5.38 -14.23 -8.07
CA TRP A 232 5.56 -14.14 -9.52
C TRP A 232 6.53 -13.01 -9.84
N LEU A 233 7.81 -13.27 -9.76
CA LEU A 233 8.87 -12.34 -10.10
C LEU A 233 9.61 -12.86 -11.34
N GLU A 234 9.75 -11.98 -12.34
CA GLU A 234 10.58 -12.25 -13.52
C GLU A 234 12.06 -12.16 -13.09
N THR A 235 12.86 -13.04 -13.65
CA THR A 235 14.33 -12.98 -13.49
C THR A 235 14.88 -12.16 -14.65
N ASP A 236 15.72 -11.18 -14.36
CA ASP A 236 16.59 -10.61 -15.36
C ASP A 236 17.53 -11.75 -15.83
N GLU A 237 17.30 -12.27 -17.06
CA GLU A 237 18.22 -13.17 -17.75
C GLU A 237 19.43 -12.39 -18.28
#